data_c817f3d1ef4ea8df2db31fcc82dc2745
#
_entry.id   c817f3d1ef4ea8df2db31fcc82dc2745
#
_cell.length_a   1.000
_cell.length_b   1.000
_cell.length_c   1.000
_cell.angle_alpha   90.00
_cell.angle_beta   90.00
_cell.angle_gamma   90.00
#
_symmetry.space_group_name_H-M   'P 1'
#
loop_
_entity.id
_entity.type
_entity.pdbx_description
1 polymer ?
#
loop_
_entity_poly.entity_id
_entity_poly.type
_entity_poly.pdbx_seq_one_letter_code
_entity_poly.pdbx_strand_id
1 'polypeptide(L)'
;MSAVLNCNITFIGGGNMAQALIGGLIARGMPTTRITVADPFENVRQLLQEKDVHVTDDNIAAIEKADIVVLAVKPQVLANVLKQLHGLLDGKLVISIVAGADLATIGALLDTTRIVRVMPNTPALVQTGAHGLYAEANVSAE
;
A
#
# COMPACT_ATOMS: atom_id res chain seq x y z
N MET A 1 17.52 -3.37 -0.80
CA MET A 1 16.79 -2.35 -1.56
C MET A 1 16.28 -2.84 -2.89
N SER A 2 17.13 -3.55 -3.61
CA SER A 2 16.76 -3.99 -4.95
C SER A 2 15.51 -4.86 -4.99
N ALA A 3 15.22 -5.63 -3.95
CA ALA A 3 14.03 -6.50 -3.94
C ALA A 3 12.74 -5.68 -4.10
N VAL A 4 12.64 -4.54 -3.41
CA VAL A 4 11.47 -3.68 -3.51
C VAL A 4 11.36 -3.06 -4.90
N LEU A 5 12.49 -2.69 -5.50
CA LEU A 5 12.51 -2.06 -6.81
C LEU A 5 12.09 -3.01 -7.93
N ASN A 6 12.17 -4.31 -7.68
CA ASN A 6 11.81 -5.33 -8.66
C ASN A 6 10.41 -5.90 -8.46
N CYS A 7 9.66 -5.38 -7.49
CA CYS A 7 8.31 -5.83 -7.20
C CYS A 7 7.28 -4.87 -7.75
N ASN A 8 6.09 -5.37 -8.03
CA ASN A 8 4.95 -4.54 -8.36
C ASN A 8 4.23 -4.16 -7.08
N ILE A 9 4.02 -2.86 -6.86
CA ILE A 9 3.39 -2.35 -5.66
C ILE A 9 2.08 -1.66 -6.03
N THR A 10 1.03 -2.02 -5.32
CA THR A 10 -0.27 -1.37 -5.47
C THR A 10 -0.62 -0.65 -4.17
N PHE A 11 -1.01 0.61 -4.29
CA PHE A 11 -1.54 1.38 -3.18
C PHE A 11 -3.05 1.41 -3.27
N ILE A 12 -3.72 0.97 -2.23
CA ILE A 12 -5.17 1.12 -2.11
C ILE A 12 -5.39 2.42 -1.35
N GLY A 13 -5.75 3.47 -2.09
CA GLY A 13 -5.83 4.83 -1.59
C GLY A 13 -4.64 5.66 -2.04
N GLY A 14 -4.92 6.86 -2.56
CA GLY A 14 -3.90 7.76 -3.09
C GLY A 14 -3.83 9.10 -2.38
N GLY A 15 -4.10 9.14 -1.08
CA GLY A 15 -4.04 10.37 -0.31
C GLY A 15 -2.62 10.87 -0.07
N ASN A 16 -2.48 11.88 0.80
CA ASN A 16 -1.20 12.55 1.01
C ASN A 16 -0.08 11.59 1.44
N MET A 17 -0.38 10.67 2.35
CA MET A 17 0.64 9.75 2.83
C MET A 17 1.09 8.79 1.72
N ALA A 18 0.14 8.27 0.94
CA ALA A 18 0.47 7.40 -0.19
C ALA A 18 1.31 8.16 -1.21
N GLN A 19 0.96 9.40 -1.52
CA GLN A 19 1.72 10.21 -2.46
C GLN A 19 3.15 10.44 -1.99
N ALA A 20 3.33 10.68 -0.71
CA ALA A 20 4.67 10.86 -0.15
C ALA A 20 5.51 9.60 -0.25
N LEU A 21 4.92 8.45 0.03
CA LEU A 21 5.62 7.17 -0.09
C LEU A 21 5.95 6.85 -1.54
N ILE A 22 5.04 7.12 -2.45
CA ILE A 22 5.26 6.92 -3.89
C ILE A 22 6.41 7.80 -4.36
N GLY A 23 6.41 9.08 -3.97
CA GLY A 23 7.50 9.99 -4.30
C GLY A 23 8.84 9.48 -3.78
N GLY A 24 8.86 8.94 -2.57
CA GLY A 24 10.07 8.36 -2.01
C GLY A 24 10.57 7.15 -2.77
N LEU A 25 9.68 6.28 -3.19
CA LEU A 25 10.06 5.10 -3.98
C LEU A 25 10.63 5.51 -5.34
N ILE A 26 10.01 6.46 -6.00
CA ILE A 26 10.48 6.95 -7.30
C ILE A 26 11.86 7.60 -7.14
N ALA A 27 12.05 8.39 -6.08
CA ALA A 27 13.32 9.05 -5.82
C ALA A 27 14.46 8.04 -5.58
N ARG A 28 14.11 6.84 -5.11
CA ARG A 28 15.10 5.77 -4.89
C ARG A 28 15.32 4.89 -6.10
N GLY A 29 14.71 5.23 -7.22
CA GLY A 29 14.93 4.54 -8.47
C GLY A 29 13.88 3.51 -8.86
N MET A 30 12.76 3.43 -8.14
CA MET A 30 11.72 2.50 -8.51
C MET A 30 11.06 2.92 -9.82
N PRO A 31 10.93 2.02 -10.81
CA PRO A 31 10.24 2.36 -12.04
C PRO A 31 8.76 2.66 -11.78
N THR A 32 8.27 3.75 -12.36
CA THR A 32 6.86 4.14 -12.20
C THR A 32 5.90 3.10 -12.77
N THR A 33 6.35 2.32 -13.75
CA THR A 33 5.54 1.26 -14.34
C THR A 33 5.23 0.12 -13.37
N ARG A 34 5.92 0.06 -12.24
CA ARG A 34 5.68 -0.96 -11.22
C ARG A 34 4.79 -0.46 -10.08
N ILE A 35 4.29 0.76 -10.18
CA ILE A 35 3.43 1.36 -9.15
C ILE A 35 2.02 1.53 -9.71
N THR A 36 1.04 1.03 -8.98
CA THR A 36 -0.37 1.19 -9.29
C THR A 36 -1.08 1.80 -8.07
N VAL A 37 -2.00 2.70 -8.31
CA VAL A 37 -2.79 3.31 -7.24
C VAL A 37 -4.26 3.18 -7.57
N ALA A 38 -5.03 2.68 -6.61
CA ALA A 38 -6.49 2.65 -6.71
C ALA A 38 -7.08 3.72 -5.80
N ASP A 39 -7.89 4.60 -6.36
CA ASP A 39 -8.56 5.65 -5.59
C ASP A 39 -9.88 5.99 -6.28
N PRO A 40 -10.98 6.15 -5.54
CA PRO A 40 -12.27 6.45 -6.14
C PRO A 40 -12.40 7.88 -6.65
N PHE A 41 -11.53 8.79 -6.23
CA PHE A 41 -11.64 10.20 -6.60
C PHE A 41 -10.82 10.51 -7.84
N GLU A 42 -11.48 11.04 -8.86
CA GLU A 42 -10.84 11.35 -10.12
C GLU A 42 -9.72 12.37 -9.99
N ASN A 43 -9.91 13.39 -9.15
CA ASN A 43 -8.89 14.41 -8.97
C ASN A 43 -7.60 13.84 -8.35
N VAL A 44 -7.74 12.85 -7.47
CA VAL A 44 -6.58 12.18 -6.89
C VAL A 44 -5.87 11.35 -7.96
N ARG A 45 -6.64 10.62 -8.77
CA ARG A 45 -6.07 9.81 -9.86
C ARG A 45 -5.33 10.68 -10.87
N GLN A 46 -5.90 11.84 -11.22
CA GLN A 46 -5.24 12.76 -12.16
C GLN A 46 -3.92 13.27 -11.62
N LEU A 47 -3.86 13.59 -10.35
CA LEU A 47 -2.66 14.08 -9.71
C LEU A 47 -1.55 13.03 -9.73
N LEU A 48 -1.90 11.78 -9.48
CA LEU A 48 -0.93 10.69 -9.49
C LEU A 48 -0.53 10.30 -10.91
N GLN A 49 -1.43 10.43 -11.86
CA GLN A 49 -1.13 10.14 -13.25
C GLN A 49 -0.03 11.06 -13.78
N GLU A 50 0.09 12.27 -13.26
CA GLU A 50 1.18 13.19 -13.60
C GLU A 50 2.54 12.66 -13.19
N LYS A 51 2.59 11.69 -12.29
CA LYS A 51 3.83 11.02 -11.87
C LYS A 51 4.12 9.76 -12.67
N ASP A 52 3.34 9.50 -13.71
CA ASP A 52 3.48 8.35 -14.60
C ASP A 52 3.20 6.99 -13.95
N VAL A 53 2.55 6.97 -12.80
CA VAL A 53 2.11 5.71 -12.19
C VAL A 53 0.75 5.30 -12.76
N HIS A 54 0.45 4.02 -12.71
CA HIS A 54 -0.86 3.53 -13.14
C HIS A 54 -1.92 3.87 -12.10
N VAL A 55 -3.08 4.32 -12.56
CA VAL A 55 -4.18 4.67 -11.67
C VAL A 55 -5.47 3.98 -12.12
N THR A 56 -6.32 3.66 -11.15
CA THR A 56 -7.62 3.04 -11.41
C THR A 56 -8.56 3.36 -10.27
N ASP A 57 -9.86 3.19 -10.49
CA ASP A 57 -10.86 3.25 -9.42
C ASP A 57 -11.30 1.87 -8.95
N ASP A 58 -10.72 0.81 -9.51
CA ASP A 58 -11.09 -0.57 -9.21
C ASP A 58 -10.02 -1.23 -8.35
N ASN A 59 -10.32 -1.44 -7.07
CA ASN A 59 -9.37 -2.04 -6.12
C ASN A 59 -8.98 -3.46 -6.53
N ILE A 60 -9.91 -4.23 -7.05
CA ILE A 60 -9.65 -5.62 -7.43
C ILE A 60 -8.72 -5.67 -8.63
N ALA A 61 -8.96 -4.85 -9.63
CA ALA A 61 -8.08 -4.79 -10.80
C ALA A 61 -6.69 -4.32 -10.40
N ALA A 62 -6.61 -3.40 -9.44
CA ALA A 62 -5.35 -2.82 -9.02
C ALA A 62 -4.39 -3.83 -8.40
N ILE A 63 -4.91 -4.83 -7.69
CA ILE A 63 -4.07 -5.80 -6.98
C ILE A 63 -3.68 -7.00 -7.82
N GLU A 64 -4.21 -7.12 -9.02
CA GLU A 64 -4.06 -8.33 -9.83
C GLU A 64 -2.61 -8.74 -10.04
N LYS A 65 -1.75 -7.79 -10.38
CA LYS A 65 -0.34 -8.05 -10.64
C LYS A 65 0.57 -7.63 -9.49
N ALA A 66 0.01 -7.25 -8.36
CA ALA A 66 0.80 -6.74 -7.25
C ALA A 66 1.51 -7.86 -6.51
N ASP A 67 2.74 -7.61 -6.14
CA ASP A 67 3.48 -8.44 -5.18
C ASP A 67 3.30 -7.89 -3.78
N ILE A 68 3.15 -6.57 -3.67
CA ILE A 68 2.97 -5.86 -2.41
C ILE A 68 1.73 -4.98 -2.54
N VAL A 69 0.86 -5.04 -1.55
CA VAL A 69 -0.34 -4.19 -1.48
C VAL A 69 -0.24 -3.30 -0.25
N VAL A 70 -0.28 -2.01 -0.46
CA VAL A 70 -0.23 -1.03 0.63
C VAL A 70 -1.64 -0.49 0.87
N LEU A 71 -2.14 -0.70 2.08
CA LEU A 71 -3.44 -0.18 2.49
C LEU A 71 -3.24 1.24 3.02
N ALA A 72 -3.74 2.21 2.29
CA ALA A 72 -3.53 3.64 2.57
C ALA A 72 -4.85 4.43 2.57
N VAL A 73 -5.95 3.76 2.86
CA VAL A 73 -7.26 4.40 2.92
C VAL A 73 -7.51 5.00 4.31
N LYS A 74 -8.54 5.83 4.40
CA LYS A 74 -8.95 6.35 5.71
C LYS A 74 -9.53 5.23 6.56
N PRO A 75 -9.35 5.30 7.89
CA PRO A 75 -9.83 4.23 8.77
C PRO A 75 -11.31 3.90 8.60
N GLN A 76 -12.14 4.91 8.34
CA GLN A 76 -13.59 4.70 8.25
C GLN A 76 -14.03 3.92 7.01
N VAL A 77 -13.19 3.81 5.98
CA VAL A 77 -13.51 3.01 4.79
C VAL A 77 -12.75 1.70 4.74
N LEU A 78 -11.86 1.47 5.69
CA LEU A 78 -10.99 0.30 5.65
C LEU A 78 -11.77 -1.01 5.65
N ALA A 79 -12.79 -1.14 6.48
CA ALA A 79 -13.53 -2.40 6.58
C ALA A 79 -14.16 -2.79 5.24
N ASN A 80 -14.72 -1.83 4.51
CA ASN A 80 -15.32 -2.12 3.20
C ASN A 80 -14.27 -2.56 2.20
N VAL A 81 -13.10 -1.90 2.21
CA VAL A 81 -12.00 -2.28 1.33
C VAL A 81 -11.52 -3.69 1.63
N LEU A 82 -11.35 -4.03 2.90
CA LEU A 82 -10.88 -5.35 3.30
C LEU A 82 -11.87 -6.43 2.88
N LYS A 83 -13.16 -6.15 2.97
CA LYS A 83 -14.18 -7.10 2.51
C LYS A 83 -14.10 -7.35 1.01
N GLN A 84 -13.85 -6.29 0.23
CA GLN A 84 -13.67 -6.44 -1.22
C GLN A 84 -12.49 -7.32 -1.57
N LEU A 85 -11.43 -7.23 -0.78
CA LEU A 85 -10.17 -7.91 -1.08
C LEU A 85 -10.04 -9.25 -0.38
N HIS A 86 -11.05 -9.67 0.38
CA HIS A 86 -11.02 -10.93 1.12
C HIS A 86 -10.72 -12.12 0.19
N GLY A 87 -9.72 -12.90 0.56
CA GLY A 87 -9.32 -14.07 -0.21
C GLY A 87 -8.56 -13.80 -1.49
N LEU A 88 -8.32 -12.53 -1.85
CA LEU A 88 -7.67 -12.16 -3.09
C LEU A 88 -6.19 -11.81 -2.94
N LEU A 89 -5.68 -11.78 -1.71
CA LEU A 89 -4.30 -11.34 -1.46
C LEU A 89 -3.36 -12.50 -1.11
N ASP A 90 -3.74 -13.71 -1.45
CA ASP A 90 -2.91 -14.88 -1.20
C ASP A 90 -1.58 -14.74 -1.96
N GLY A 91 -0.48 -15.02 -1.27
CA GLY A 91 0.85 -14.91 -1.86
C GLY A 91 1.39 -13.48 -1.95
N LYS A 92 0.62 -12.49 -1.53
CA LYS A 92 1.05 -11.09 -1.58
C LYS A 92 1.40 -10.59 -0.18
N LEU A 93 2.34 -9.65 -0.11
CA LEU A 93 2.66 -8.97 1.14
C LEU A 93 1.72 -7.78 1.29
N VAL A 94 1.07 -7.66 2.42
CA VAL A 94 0.16 -6.54 2.71
C VAL A 94 0.83 -5.62 3.73
N ILE A 95 0.90 -4.34 3.39
CA ILE A 95 1.44 -3.32 4.28
C ILE A 95 0.31 -2.36 4.62
N SER A 96 0.05 -2.17 5.91
CA SER A 96 -0.97 -1.22 6.34
C SER A 96 -0.32 0.01 6.94
N ILE A 97 -0.72 1.18 6.45
CA ILE A 97 -0.37 2.47 7.05
C ILE A 97 -1.60 3.14 7.65
N VAL A 98 -2.68 2.40 7.82
CA VAL A 98 -3.94 2.93 8.34
C VAL A 98 -3.85 3.04 9.86
N ALA A 99 -4.10 4.24 10.39
CA ALA A 99 -4.06 4.48 11.82
C ALA A 99 -5.20 3.72 12.52
N GLY A 100 -4.90 3.15 13.68
CA GLY A 100 -5.90 2.51 14.52
C GLY A 100 -6.33 1.11 14.11
N ALA A 101 -5.80 0.58 13.02
CA ALA A 101 -6.15 -0.76 12.56
C ALA A 101 -5.08 -1.76 13.02
N ASP A 102 -5.47 -2.79 13.75
CA ASP A 102 -4.51 -3.79 14.21
C ASP A 102 -4.38 -4.94 13.20
N LEU A 103 -3.28 -5.68 13.31
CA LEU A 103 -2.95 -6.75 12.37
C LEU A 103 -3.94 -7.91 12.44
N ALA A 104 -4.44 -8.22 13.63
CA ALA A 104 -5.38 -9.33 13.79
C ALA A 104 -6.69 -9.05 13.04
N THR A 105 -7.20 -7.82 13.16
CA THR A 105 -8.42 -7.42 12.47
C THR A 105 -8.24 -7.43 10.96
N ILE A 106 -7.13 -6.86 10.48
CA ILE A 106 -6.85 -6.83 9.05
C ILE A 106 -6.68 -8.24 8.51
N GLY A 107 -5.93 -9.08 9.21
CA GLY A 107 -5.70 -10.46 8.79
C GLY A 107 -6.97 -11.28 8.72
N ALA A 108 -7.85 -11.11 9.69
CA ALA A 108 -9.12 -11.82 9.71
C ALA A 108 -10.01 -11.43 8.52
N LEU A 109 -10.05 -10.13 8.21
CA LEU A 109 -10.89 -9.63 7.12
C LEU A 109 -10.31 -9.95 5.74
N LEU A 110 -8.99 -10.04 5.62
CA LEU A 110 -8.35 -10.35 4.34
C LEU A 110 -8.10 -11.83 4.13
N ASP A 111 -8.17 -12.63 5.18
CA ASP A 111 -7.81 -14.05 5.15
C ASP A 111 -6.35 -14.23 4.74
N THR A 112 -5.47 -13.44 5.33
CA THR A 112 -4.02 -13.53 5.11
C THR A 112 -3.29 -13.18 6.40
N THR A 113 -2.09 -13.73 6.57
CA THR A 113 -1.24 -13.43 7.71
C THR A 113 0.07 -12.76 7.30
N ARG A 114 0.27 -12.51 6.01
CA ARG A 114 1.46 -11.81 5.54
C ARG A 114 1.24 -10.31 5.54
N ILE A 115 1.18 -9.73 6.74
CA ILE A 115 0.83 -8.33 6.94
C ILE A 115 1.90 -7.65 7.75
N VAL A 116 2.30 -6.46 7.31
CA VAL A 116 3.19 -5.56 8.03
C VAL A 116 2.42 -4.28 8.33
N ARG A 117 2.49 -3.83 9.57
CA ARG A 117 1.91 -2.56 9.95
C ARG A 117 3.02 -1.52 10.07
N VAL A 118 2.88 -0.42 9.36
CA VAL A 118 3.84 0.68 9.37
C VAL A 118 3.12 1.91 9.89
N MET A 119 3.77 2.61 10.82
CA MET A 119 3.24 3.85 11.41
C MET A 119 4.09 5.02 10.92
N PRO A 120 3.89 5.46 9.68
CA PRO A 120 4.68 6.58 9.17
C PRO A 120 4.33 7.87 9.90
N ASN A 121 5.31 8.75 9.98
CA ASN A 121 5.11 10.05 10.59
C ASN A 121 5.68 11.12 9.67
N THR A 122 5.63 12.39 10.09
CA THR A 122 6.11 13.48 9.26
C THR A 122 7.52 13.27 8.69
N PRO A 123 8.50 12.78 9.46
CA PRO A 123 9.82 12.49 8.90
C PRO A 123 9.80 11.46 7.78
N ALA A 124 8.82 10.57 7.75
CA ALA A 124 8.71 9.60 6.67
C ALA A 124 8.47 10.28 5.33
N LEU A 125 7.85 11.46 5.33
CA LEU A 125 7.58 12.20 4.11
C LEU A 125 8.85 12.65 3.41
N VAL A 126 9.94 12.74 4.15
CA VAL A 126 11.24 13.09 3.59
C VAL A 126 12.17 11.88 3.52
N GLN A 127 11.63 10.69 3.65
CA GLN A 127 12.34 9.43 3.43
C GLN A 127 13.42 9.10 4.45
N THR A 128 13.51 9.85 5.52
CA THR A 128 14.53 9.64 6.54
C THR A 128 13.94 9.29 7.89
N GLY A 129 12.62 9.26 7.97
CA GLY A 129 11.96 8.96 9.22
C GLY A 129 12.16 7.52 9.64
N ALA A 130 12.31 7.30 10.94
CA ALA A 130 12.24 5.96 11.50
C ALA A 130 10.76 5.55 11.54
N HIS A 131 10.50 4.32 11.23
CA HIS A 131 9.13 3.81 11.22
C HIS A 131 8.94 2.82 12.35
N GLY A 132 7.81 2.93 13.03
CA GLY A 132 7.37 1.85 13.88
C GLY A 132 6.93 0.72 12.97
N LEU A 133 7.73 -0.33 12.90
CA LEU A 133 7.45 -1.46 12.03
C LEU A 133 7.05 -2.66 12.89
N TYR A 134 5.88 -3.18 12.62
CA TYR A 134 5.37 -4.34 13.31
C TYR A 134 4.88 -5.37 12.30
N ALA A 135 5.43 -6.58 12.33
CA ALA A 135 5.12 -7.62 11.38
C ALA A 135 4.61 -8.87 12.06
N GLU A 136 3.72 -9.58 11.39
CA GLU A 136 3.31 -10.90 11.83
C GLU A 136 4.48 -11.89 11.74
N ALA A 137 4.46 -12.92 12.56
CA ALA A 137 5.59 -13.83 12.69
C ALA A 137 5.95 -14.56 11.39
N ASN A 138 4.99 -14.76 10.51
CA ASN A 138 5.20 -15.49 9.26
C ASN A 138 5.55 -14.59 8.08
N VAL A 139 5.73 -13.30 8.30
CA VAL A 139 6.19 -12.38 7.26
C VAL A 139 7.69 -12.47 7.16
N SER A 140 8.22 -12.52 5.92
CA SER A 140 9.65 -12.57 5.73
C SER A 140 10.32 -11.26 6.13
N ALA A 141 11.62 -11.31 6.39
CA ALA A 141 12.37 -10.14 6.84
C ALA A 141 12.58 -9.09 5.74
N GLU A 142 12.27 -9.43 4.52
CA GLU A 142 12.38 -8.44 3.44
C GLU A 142 11.43 -7.29 3.73
#